data_598ffe5eb0e052c387516d758ad36a56
#
_entry.id   598ffe5eb0e052c387516d758ad36a56
#
_cell.length_a   1.000
_cell.length_b   1.000
_cell.length_c   1.000
_cell.angle_alpha   90.00
_cell.angle_beta   90.00
_cell.angle_gamma   90.00
#
_symmetry.space_group_name_H-M   'P 1'
#
loop_
_entity.id
_entity.type
_entity.pdbx_description
1 polymer ?
#
loop_
_entity_poly.entity_id
_entity_poly.type
_entity_poly.pdbx_seq_one_letter_code
_entity_poly.pdbx_strand_id
1 'polypeptide(L)'
;MDHAGGIGNPYSMGIANFVSSFDLSNVPDNVKHRAKLLFLDSIGCGLYGARLEWTRKLIAAITKVDQTKSCSLLAGLEKMGPLHAALVNGTQIQGFELDDVHRKGVLHVGAVTLPPLFALAELNPEITGNDFLRAAIVGYEIGPRVGLCMGQEHIGQGWHSGATVGVFSAVAGASNLLKLTAEETLHAIGIAGTQSSGLMAAQFGAMVKRMHAGKSAHSGLLAAL
;
A
#
# COMPACT_ATOMS: atom_id res chain seq x y z
N MET A 1 -2.26 14.74 -32.25
CA MET A 1 -1.17 14.48 -31.29
C MET A 1 -0.68 13.07 -31.58
N ASP A 2 0.44 12.97 -32.27
CA ASP A 2 1.00 11.67 -32.64
C ASP A 2 1.55 10.96 -31.40
N HIS A 3 0.86 9.94 -30.94
CA HIS A 3 1.36 8.99 -29.95
C HIS A 3 2.15 7.85 -30.63
N ALA A 4 2.97 8.21 -31.62
CA ALA A 4 3.93 7.30 -32.20
C ALA A 4 5.24 7.42 -31.43
N GLY A 5 5.50 6.51 -30.50
CA GLY A 5 6.84 6.42 -29.93
C GLY A 5 6.87 5.91 -28.50
N GLY A 6 7.25 4.67 -28.35
CA GLY A 6 7.85 4.15 -27.12
C GLY A 6 6.90 3.93 -25.97
N ILE A 7 6.72 2.69 -25.60
CA ILE A 7 5.99 2.26 -24.42
C ILE A 7 6.62 2.87 -23.17
N GLY A 8 5.99 3.93 -22.63
CA GLY A 8 6.23 4.44 -21.29
C GLY A 8 7.39 5.43 -21.14
N ASN A 9 7.22 6.31 -20.14
CA ASN A 9 8.29 7.17 -19.63
C ASN A 9 9.43 6.29 -19.08
N PRO A 10 10.73 6.59 -19.39
CA PRO A 10 11.87 5.77 -18.97
C PRO A 10 11.95 5.57 -17.45
N TYR A 11 11.48 6.51 -16.64
CA TYR A 11 11.45 6.37 -15.18
C TYR A 11 10.37 5.39 -14.74
N SER A 12 9.18 5.44 -15.30
CA SER A 12 8.10 4.49 -15.01
C SER A 12 8.48 3.08 -15.44
N MET A 13 9.12 2.94 -16.63
CA MET A 13 9.65 1.65 -17.08
C MET A 13 10.78 1.15 -16.19
N GLY A 14 11.64 2.03 -15.69
CA GLY A 14 12.68 1.67 -14.72
C GLY A 14 12.09 1.10 -13.43
N ILE A 15 11.02 1.69 -12.91
CA ILE A 15 10.29 1.17 -11.76
C ILE A 15 9.66 -0.21 -12.09
N ALA A 16 8.99 -0.34 -13.22
CA ALA A 16 8.33 -1.57 -13.63
C ALA A 16 9.33 -2.73 -13.78
N ASN A 17 10.48 -2.49 -14.40
CA ASN A 17 11.57 -3.45 -14.51
C ASN A 17 12.11 -3.87 -13.14
N PHE A 18 12.34 -2.90 -12.24
CA PHE A 18 12.79 -3.20 -10.88
C PHE A 18 11.77 -4.09 -10.14
N VAL A 19 10.48 -3.73 -10.20
CA VAL A 19 9.41 -4.47 -9.52
C VAL A 19 9.32 -5.91 -10.04
N SER A 20 9.33 -6.11 -11.36
CA SER A 20 9.15 -7.44 -11.97
C SER A 20 10.37 -8.35 -11.83
N SER A 21 11.58 -7.78 -11.81
CA SER A 21 12.83 -8.56 -11.76
C SER A 21 13.47 -8.66 -10.38
N PHE A 22 12.83 -8.10 -9.33
CA PHE A 22 13.43 -8.06 -8.01
C PHE A 22 13.63 -9.46 -7.41
N ASP A 23 14.86 -9.74 -7.00
CA ASP A 23 15.25 -11.02 -6.43
C ASP A 23 15.63 -10.89 -4.95
N LEU A 24 14.92 -11.60 -4.09
CA LEU A 24 15.15 -11.64 -2.65
C LEU A 24 16.54 -12.21 -2.27
N SER A 25 17.14 -13.04 -3.13
CA SER A 25 18.46 -13.63 -2.89
C SER A 25 19.56 -12.57 -2.81
N ASN A 26 19.40 -11.47 -3.53
CA ASN A 26 20.33 -10.34 -3.56
C ASN A 26 20.15 -9.36 -2.39
N VAL A 27 19.14 -9.56 -1.53
CA VAL A 27 18.86 -8.67 -0.40
C VAL A 27 19.72 -9.08 0.81
N PRO A 28 20.46 -8.16 1.43
CA PRO A 28 21.22 -8.44 2.65
C PRO A 28 20.33 -8.92 3.81
N ASP A 29 20.84 -9.83 4.64
CA ASP A 29 20.05 -10.42 5.74
C ASP A 29 19.60 -9.39 6.79
N ASN A 30 20.38 -8.36 7.04
CA ASN A 30 19.98 -7.27 7.93
C ASN A 30 18.78 -6.48 7.39
N VAL A 31 18.62 -6.34 6.06
CA VAL A 31 17.46 -5.72 5.43
C VAL A 31 16.23 -6.62 5.56
N LYS A 32 16.40 -7.93 5.29
CA LYS A 32 15.33 -8.93 5.49
C LYS A 32 14.87 -8.93 6.95
N HIS A 33 15.78 -8.89 7.90
CA HIS A 33 15.47 -8.82 9.33
C HIS A 33 14.72 -7.51 9.66
N ARG A 34 15.18 -6.37 9.17
CA ARG A 34 14.52 -5.08 9.37
C ARG A 34 13.09 -5.09 8.82
N ALA A 35 12.88 -5.63 7.61
CA ALA A 35 11.55 -5.75 7.03
C ALA A 35 10.58 -6.55 7.94
N LYS A 36 11.04 -7.68 8.49
CA LYS A 36 10.23 -8.48 9.43
C LYS A 36 9.86 -7.70 10.71
N LEU A 37 10.76 -6.85 11.22
CA LEU A 37 10.46 -5.99 12.37
C LEU A 37 9.42 -4.92 12.02
N LEU A 38 9.47 -4.35 10.81
CA LEU A 38 8.46 -3.40 10.32
C LEU A 38 7.08 -4.07 10.14
N PHE A 39 7.06 -5.36 9.74
CA PHE A 39 5.80 -6.11 9.68
C PHE A 39 5.19 -6.29 11.08
N LEU A 40 6.03 -6.67 12.05
CA LEU A 40 5.58 -6.81 13.44
C LEU A 40 5.04 -5.50 14.00
N ASP A 41 5.74 -4.39 13.74
CA ASP A 41 5.31 -3.04 14.11
C ASP A 41 3.93 -2.70 13.51
N SER A 42 3.79 -2.87 12.19
CA SER A 42 2.54 -2.60 11.48
C SER A 42 1.37 -3.47 11.99
N ILE A 43 1.61 -4.76 12.25
CA ILE A 43 0.60 -5.65 12.81
C ILE A 43 0.21 -5.17 14.21
N GLY A 44 1.18 -4.85 15.06
CA GLY A 44 0.93 -4.32 16.40
C GLY A 44 0.10 -3.04 16.40
N CYS A 45 0.44 -2.10 15.51
CA CYS A 45 -0.33 -0.87 15.31
C CYS A 45 -1.75 -1.17 14.80
N GLY A 46 -1.89 -2.10 13.86
CA GLY A 46 -3.19 -2.50 13.34
C GLY A 46 -4.11 -3.14 14.40
N LEU A 47 -3.57 -4.00 15.25
CA LEU A 47 -4.30 -4.61 16.36
C LEU A 47 -4.86 -3.56 17.34
N TYR A 48 -4.10 -2.52 17.63
CA TYR A 48 -4.59 -1.41 18.43
C TYR A 48 -5.58 -0.55 17.64
N GLY A 49 -5.24 -0.21 16.41
CA GLY A 49 -6.05 0.64 15.52
C GLY A 49 -7.44 0.09 15.22
N ALA A 50 -7.62 -1.23 15.31
CA ALA A 50 -8.92 -1.89 15.17
C ALA A 50 -9.97 -1.41 16.20
N ARG A 51 -9.53 -0.93 17.37
CA ARG A 51 -10.41 -0.49 18.47
C ARG A 51 -10.88 0.97 18.29
N LEU A 52 -10.30 1.70 17.34
CA LEU A 52 -10.53 3.14 17.20
C LEU A 52 -11.90 3.42 16.54
N GLU A 53 -12.46 4.57 16.87
CA GLU A 53 -13.81 4.96 16.44
C GLU A 53 -13.95 5.00 14.92
N TRP A 54 -12.98 5.59 14.23
CA TRP A 54 -13.01 5.68 12.75
C TRP A 54 -12.92 4.33 12.09
N THR A 55 -12.16 3.39 12.63
CA THR A 55 -12.11 2.00 12.13
C THR A 55 -13.45 1.31 12.27
N ARG A 56 -14.09 1.41 13.44
CA ARG A 56 -15.43 0.84 13.66
C ARG A 56 -16.48 1.44 12.74
N LYS A 57 -16.45 2.76 12.52
CA LYS A 57 -17.35 3.44 11.58
C LYS A 57 -17.11 2.97 10.14
N LEU A 58 -15.84 2.81 9.73
CA LEU A 58 -15.50 2.32 8.41
C LEU A 58 -16.00 0.89 8.20
N ILE A 59 -15.74 -0.02 9.14
CA ILE A 59 -16.23 -1.41 9.10
C ILE A 59 -17.75 -1.42 8.97
N ALA A 60 -18.47 -0.67 9.82
CA ALA A 60 -19.93 -0.62 9.80
C ALA A 60 -20.49 -0.07 8.47
N ALA A 61 -19.78 0.85 7.82
CA ALA A 61 -20.19 1.37 6.51
C ALA A 61 -19.96 0.33 5.41
N ILE A 62 -18.80 -0.31 5.37
CA ILE A 62 -18.44 -1.29 4.32
C ILE A 62 -19.29 -2.56 4.43
N THR A 63 -19.58 -3.05 5.63
CA THR A 63 -20.41 -4.25 5.85
C THR A 63 -21.81 -4.13 5.21
N LYS A 64 -22.28 -2.90 4.95
CA LYS A 64 -23.57 -2.68 4.25
C LYS A 64 -23.51 -3.01 2.76
N VAL A 65 -22.32 -2.96 2.15
CA VAL A 65 -22.15 -3.10 0.70
C VAL A 65 -21.26 -4.28 0.32
N ASP A 66 -20.46 -4.80 1.25
CA ASP A 66 -19.60 -5.97 1.02
C ASP A 66 -20.04 -7.14 1.91
N GLN A 67 -20.56 -8.17 1.28
CA GLN A 67 -20.94 -9.43 1.91
C GLN A 67 -19.91 -10.55 1.71
N THR A 68 -18.80 -10.25 1.05
CA THR A 68 -17.70 -11.19 0.81
C THR A 68 -16.96 -11.49 2.11
N LYS A 69 -16.55 -12.74 2.31
CA LYS A 69 -15.88 -13.18 3.55
C LYS A 69 -14.58 -13.91 3.22
N SER A 70 -13.75 -13.31 2.37
CA SER A 70 -12.53 -13.96 1.87
C SER A 70 -11.24 -13.53 2.58
N CYS A 71 -11.15 -12.27 3.03
CA CYS A 71 -9.93 -11.72 3.61
C CYS A 71 -10.18 -11.19 5.02
N SER A 72 -9.25 -11.47 5.94
CA SER A 72 -9.33 -11.15 7.35
C SER A 72 -9.02 -9.67 7.63
N LEU A 73 -9.68 -9.13 8.65
CA LEU A 73 -9.31 -7.86 9.26
C LEU A 73 -8.40 -8.09 10.46
N LEU A 74 -7.44 -7.20 10.69
CA LEU A 74 -6.58 -7.25 11.87
C LEU A 74 -7.42 -7.09 13.14
N ALA A 75 -7.19 -7.96 14.14
CA ALA A 75 -7.90 -8.00 15.42
C ALA A 75 -9.42 -8.19 15.34
N GLY A 76 -9.97 -8.61 14.19
CA GLY A 76 -11.40 -8.84 14.00
C GLY A 76 -11.73 -10.29 13.66
N LEU A 77 -12.99 -10.66 13.90
CA LEU A 77 -13.56 -11.91 13.37
C LEU A 77 -14.22 -11.67 12.01
N GLU A 78 -14.40 -10.41 11.65
CA GLU A 78 -14.99 -10.01 10.37
C GLU A 78 -14.02 -10.28 9.23
N LYS A 79 -14.60 -10.69 8.11
CA LYS A 79 -13.92 -10.80 6.83
C LYS A 79 -14.63 -9.98 5.78
N MET A 80 -13.86 -9.50 4.79
CA MET A 80 -14.37 -8.70 3.68
C MET A 80 -13.75 -9.16 2.36
N GLY A 81 -14.19 -8.63 1.25
CA GLY A 81 -13.50 -8.78 -0.02
C GLY A 81 -12.09 -8.15 0.02
N PRO A 82 -11.17 -8.57 -0.87
CA PRO A 82 -9.75 -8.21 -0.77
C PRO A 82 -9.50 -6.70 -0.77
N LEU A 83 -10.22 -5.95 -1.60
CA LEU A 83 -10.08 -4.50 -1.70
C LEU A 83 -10.50 -3.81 -0.40
N HIS A 84 -11.63 -4.21 0.16
CA HIS A 84 -12.14 -3.64 1.39
C HIS A 84 -11.31 -4.07 2.61
N ALA A 85 -10.82 -5.31 2.63
CA ALA A 85 -9.88 -5.75 3.66
C ALA A 85 -8.59 -4.92 3.63
N ALA A 86 -8.06 -4.64 2.45
CA ALA A 86 -6.90 -3.75 2.30
C ALA A 86 -7.20 -2.32 2.80
N LEU A 87 -8.38 -1.77 2.47
CA LEU A 87 -8.83 -0.47 2.94
C LEU A 87 -8.90 -0.40 4.47
N VAL A 88 -9.54 -1.38 5.10
CA VAL A 88 -9.73 -1.40 6.55
C VAL A 88 -8.41 -1.64 7.28
N ASN A 89 -7.62 -2.64 6.85
CA ASN A 89 -6.34 -2.96 7.48
C ASN A 89 -5.35 -1.80 7.39
N GLY A 90 -5.26 -1.09 6.26
CA GLY A 90 -4.42 0.10 6.15
C GLY A 90 -4.89 1.26 7.05
N THR A 91 -6.20 1.43 7.20
CA THR A 91 -6.79 2.38 8.15
C THR A 91 -6.47 2.01 9.60
N GLN A 92 -6.47 0.71 9.93
CA GLN A 92 -6.11 0.21 11.25
C GLN A 92 -4.64 0.49 11.57
N ILE A 93 -3.73 0.18 10.64
CA ILE A 93 -2.28 0.32 10.86
C ILE A 93 -1.94 1.79 11.11
N GLN A 94 -2.36 2.72 10.26
CA GLN A 94 -2.11 4.16 10.44
C GLN A 94 -3.07 4.83 11.44
N GLY A 95 -3.90 4.08 12.14
CA GLY A 95 -5.03 4.59 12.91
C GLY A 95 -4.68 5.67 13.93
N PHE A 96 -3.48 5.69 14.50
CA PHE A 96 -3.04 6.61 15.55
C PHE A 96 -1.61 7.13 15.39
N GLU A 97 -1.02 6.98 14.19
CA GLU A 97 0.27 7.58 13.80
C GLU A 97 1.49 7.04 14.58
N LEU A 98 1.48 5.81 15.06
CA LEU A 98 2.61 5.18 15.73
C LEU A 98 3.38 4.21 14.81
N ASP A 99 2.78 3.84 13.68
CA ASP A 99 3.36 2.96 12.68
C ASP A 99 4.58 3.58 11.98
N ASP A 100 5.35 2.75 11.32
CA ASP A 100 6.60 3.12 10.66
C ASP A 100 6.47 4.30 9.69
N VAL A 101 7.48 5.16 9.66
CA VAL A 101 7.53 6.33 8.77
C VAL A 101 8.87 6.42 8.06
N HIS A 102 8.84 6.52 6.74
CA HIS A 102 10.00 6.97 5.98
C HIS A 102 10.02 8.50 5.94
N ARG A 103 10.80 9.11 6.84
CA ARG A 103 10.78 10.56 7.11
C ARG A 103 10.99 11.43 5.87
N LYS A 104 11.99 11.11 5.02
CA LYS A 104 12.30 11.92 3.83
C LYS A 104 11.26 11.77 2.72
N GLY A 105 10.70 10.60 2.53
CA GLY A 105 9.63 10.32 1.57
C GLY A 105 8.24 10.60 2.13
N VAL A 106 8.15 10.99 3.40
CA VAL A 106 6.93 11.38 4.13
C VAL A 106 5.80 10.35 3.96
N LEU A 107 6.11 9.09 4.21
CA LEU A 107 5.18 7.98 3.97
C LEU A 107 5.18 6.98 5.12
N HIS A 108 3.99 6.61 5.60
CA HIS A 108 3.74 5.47 6.47
C HIS A 108 3.70 4.20 5.62
N VAL A 109 4.86 3.56 5.46
CA VAL A 109 5.07 2.59 4.37
C VAL A 109 4.34 1.28 4.64
N GLY A 110 4.38 0.78 5.87
CA GLY A 110 3.72 -0.47 6.25
C GLY A 110 2.20 -0.41 6.07
N ALA A 111 1.59 0.72 6.43
CA ALA A 111 0.15 0.91 6.36
C ALA A 111 -0.42 0.88 4.92
N VAL A 112 0.41 1.22 3.93
CA VAL A 112 -0.01 1.22 2.52
C VAL A 112 0.43 -0.05 1.78
N THR A 113 1.56 -0.66 2.19
CA THR A 113 2.17 -1.80 1.50
C THR A 113 1.61 -3.15 1.94
N LEU A 114 1.48 -3.38 3.25
CA LEU A 114 1.19 -4.71 3.79
C LEU A 114 -0.26 -5.15 3.59
N PRO A 115 -1.29 -4.28 3.72
CA PRO A 115 -2.67 -4.70 3.59
C PRO A 115 -3.04 -5.35 2.25
N PRO A 116 -2.60 -4.86 1.08
CA PRO A 116 -2.77 -5.55 -0.19
C PRO A 116 -2.16 -6.95 -0.19
N LEU A 117 -0.96 -7.08 0.39
CA LEU A 117 -0.22 -8.35 0.42
C LEU A 117 -0.89 -9.37 1.35
N PHE A 118 -1.45 -8.94 2.49
CA PHE A 118 -2.25 -9.81 3.35
C PHE A 118 -3.46 -10.36 2.59
N ALA A 119 -4.20 -9.49 1.89
CA ALA A 119 -5.36 -9.90 1.13
C ALA A 119 -5.00 -10.91 0.02
N LEU A 120 -3.94 -10.65 -0.75
CA LEU A 120 -3.48 -11.53 -1.81
C LEU A 120 -2.99 -12.89 -1.27
N ALA A 121 -2.28 -12.89 -0.14
CA ALA A 121 -1.78 -14.12 0.48
C ALA A 121 -2.93 -14.99 1.03
N GLU A 122 -4.01 -14.40 1.53
CA GLU A 122 -5.19 -15.17 1.94
C GLU A 122 -5.97 -15.75 0.75
N LEU A 123 -5.95 -15.07 -0.40
CA LEU A 123 -6.62 -15.56 -1.63
C LEU A 123 -5.82 -16.63 -2.36
N ASN A 124 -4.52 -16.68 -2.17
CA ASN A 124 -3.65 -17.63 -2.86
C ASN A 124 -2.72 -18.36 -1.87
N PRO A 125 -3.07 -19.58 -1.44
CA PRO A 125 -2.29 -20.37 -0.49
C PRO A 125 -0.92 -20.80 -0.99
N GLU A 126 -0.62 -20.67 -2.29
CA GLU A 126 0.69 -20.94 -2.87
C GLU A 126 1.73 -19.84 -2.58
N ILE A 127 1.29 -18.67 -2.11
CA ILE A 127 2.19 -17.57 -1.75
C ILE A 127 2.98 -17.96 -0.49
N THR A 128 4.28 -18.03 -0.64
CA THR A 128 5.19 -18.34 0.46
C THR A 128 5.55 -17.11 1.29
N GLY A 129 6.08 -17.32 2.51
CA GLY A 129 6.61 -16.22 3.32
C GLY A 129 7.77 -15.46 2.63
N ASN A 130 8.54 -16.12 1.77
CA ASN A 130 9.58 -15.47 0.97
C ASN A 130 9.00 -14.61 -0.15
N ASP A 131 7.91 -15.05 -0.81
CA ASP A 131 7.21 -14.24 -1.80
C ASP A 131 6.63 -12.99 -1.14
N PHE A 132 6.01 -13.15 0.03
CA PHE A 132 5.47 -12.03 0.80
C PHE A 132 6.57 -11.04 1.21
N LEU A 133 7.69 -11.53 1.76
CA LEU A 133 8.83 -10.69 2.17
C LEU A 133 9.43 -9.94 0.99
N ARG A 134 9.59 -10.61 -0.16
CA ARG A 134 10.07 -10.01 -1.40
C ARG A 134 9.17 -8.86 -1.84
N ALA A 135 7.88 -9.11 -1.96
CA ALA A 135 6.89 -8.12 -2.40
C ALA A 135 6.79 -6.92 -1.45
N ALA A 136 6.86 -7.18 -0.15
CA ALA A 136 6.85 -6.11 0.85
C ALA A 136 8.10 -5.22 0.72
N ILE A 137 9.30 -5.79 0.58
CA ILE A 137 10.53 -5.01 0.37
C ILE A 137 10.42 -4.16 -0.90
N VAL A 138 9.86 -4.70 -1.99
CA VAL A 138 9.61 -3.92 -3.22
C VAL A 138 8.71 -2.72 -2.95
N GLY A 139 7.61 -2.89 -2.25
CA GLY A 139 6.73 -1.78 -1.87
C GLY A 139 7.44 -0.74 -1.00
N TYR A 140 8.22 -1.20 -0.01
CA TYR A 140 9.02 -0.34 0.87
C TYR A 140 10.14 0.42 0.13
N GLU A 141 10.60 -0.08 -1.02
CA GLU A 141 11.58 0.62 -1.86
C GLU A 141 10.92 1.65 -2.78
N ILE A 142 9.80 1.31 -3.43
CA ILE A 142 9.19 2.18 -4.45
C ILE A 142 8.44 3.35 -3.82
N GLY A 143 7.60 3.11 -2.82
CA GLY A 143 6.81 4.18 -2.20
C GLY A 143 7.65 5.36 -1.72
N PRO A 144 8.66 5.15 -0.87
CA PRO A 144 9.53 6.23 -0.41
C PRO A 144 10.30 6.94 -1.53
N ARG A 145 10.70 6.23 -2.61
CA ARG A 145 11.38 6.86 -3.76
C ARG A 145 10.46 7.82 -4.50
N VAL A 146 9.21 7.43 -4.71
CA VAL A 146 8.20 8.35 -5.28
C VAL A 146 7.99 9.54 -4.34
N GLY A 147 7.92 9.31 -3.02
CA GLY A 147 7.82 10.37 -2.03
C GLY A 147 9.01 11.34 -2.04
N LEU A 148 10.22 10.83 -2.26
CA LEU A 148 11.42 11.67 -2.43
C LEU A 148 11.34 12.56 -3.67
N CYS A 149 10.79 12.04 -4.77
CA CYS A 149 10.58 12.83 -6.01
C CYS A 149 9.53 13.93 -5.82
N MET A 150 8.48 13.67 -5.03
CA MET A 150 7.45 14.66 -4.72
C MET A 150 7.94 15.78 -3.79
N GLY A 151 8.91 15.48 -2.92
CA GLY A 151 9.48 16.41 -1.97
C GLY A 151 8.53 16.83 -0.84
N GLN A 152 9.06 17.64 0.08
CA GLN A 152 8.27 18.14 1.23
C GLN A 152 7.25 19.22 0.83
N GLU A 153 7.47 19.90 -0.27
CA GLU A 153 6.55 20.90 -0.81
C GLU A 153 5.17 20.34 -1.13
N HIS A 154 5.11 19.06 -1.48
CA HIS A 154 3.85 18.34 -1.75
C HIS A 154 2.84 18.49 -0.61
N ILE A 155 3.29 18.38 0.64
CA ILE A 155 2.45 18.59 1.82
C ILE A 155 2.08 20.06 1.95
N GLY A 156 3.04 20.98 1.75
CA GLY A 156 2.80 22.43 1.76
C GLY A 156 1.77 22.87 0.72
N GLN A 157 1.66 22.17 -0.40
CA GLN A 157 0.66 22.39 -1.43
C GLN A 157 -0.72 21.80 -1.10
N GLY A 158 -0.87 21.18 0.06
CA GLY A 158 -2.15 20.68 0.54
C GLY A 158 -2.45 19.20 0.24
N TRP A 159 -1.45 18.42 -0.19
CA TRP A 159 -1.60 16.99 -0.47
C TRP A 159 -1.11 16.12 0.69
N HIS A 160 -1.85 15.08 1.03
CA HIS A 160 -1.43 14.09 2.03
C HIS A 160 -0.71 12.92 1.35
N SER A 161 0.59 12.78 1.59
CA SER A 161 1.45 11.77 0.93
C SER A 161 0.99 10.33 1.17
N GLY A 162 0.46 10.01 2.34
CA GLY A 162 -0.15 8.70 2.61
C GLY A 162 -1.27 8.31 1.65
N ALA A 163 -1.95 9.32 1.08
CA ALA A 163 -3.04 9.12 0.12
C ALA A 163 -2.58 9.24 -1.34
N THR A 164 -1.58 10.07 -1.62
CA THR A 164 -1.13 10.35 -2.99
C THR A 164 0.08 9.51 -3.39
N VAL A 165 1.05 9.35 -2.51
CA VAL A 165 2.27 8.56 -2.76
C VAL A 165 2.08 7.09 -2.38
N GLY A 166 1.30 6.81 -1.35
CA GLY A 166 1.10 5.45 -0.82
C GLY A 166 0.58 4.44 -1.84
N VAL A 167 -0.19 4.89 -2.82
CA VAL A 167 -0.73 4.04 -3.88
C VAL A 167 0.38 3.38 -4.71
N PHE A 168 1.52 4.06 -4.90
CA PHE A 168 2.67 3.52 -5.64
C PHE A 168 3.42 2.45 -4.85
N SER A 169 3.44 2.56 -3.52
CA SER A 169 3.96 1.51 -2.65
C SER A 169 3.08 0.25 -2.72
N ALA A 170 1.77 0.45 -2.62
CA ALA A 170 0.78 -0.61 -2.66
C ALA A 170 0.79 -1.38 -3.98
N VAL A 171 0.75 -0.66 -5.11
CA VAL A 171 0.75 -1.30 -6.44
C VAL A 171 2.05 -2.02 -6.73
N ALA A 172 3.20 -1.46 -6.33
CA ALA A 172 4.51 -2.11 -6.55
C ALA A 172 4.61 -3.44 -5.78
N GLY A 173 4.23 -3.45 -4.50
CA GLY A 173 4.19 -4.69 -3.72
C GLY A 173 3.21 -5.71 -4.29
N ALA A 174 1.99 -5.28 -4.61
CA ALA A 174 0.96 -6.17 -5.18
C ALA A 174 1.37 -6.74 -6.55
N SER A 175 1.90 -5.92 -7.45
CA SER A 175 2.40 -6.36 -8.77
C SER A 175 3.51 -7.40 -8.65
N ASN A 176 4.48 -7.18 -7.74
CA ASN A 176 5.53 -8.15 -7.49
C ASN A 176 4.99 -9.47 -6.93
N LEU A 177 4.03 -9.43 -5.99
CA LEU A 177 3.43 -10.62 -5.40
C LEU A 177 2.63 -11.43 -6.42
N LEU A 178 1.93 -10.73 -7.32
CA LEU A 178 1.18 -11.32 -8.44
C LEU A 178 2.08 -11.78 -9.59
N LYS A 179 3.39 -11.49 -9.52
CA LYS A 179 4.39 -11.83 -10.55
C LYS A 179 4.06 -11.20 -11.92
N LEU A 180 3.54 -9.98 -11.92
CA LEU A 180 3.25 -9.26 -13.14
C LEU A 180 4.54 -9.01 -13.94
N THR A 181 4.43 -9.06 -15.25
CA THR A 181 5.52 -8.65 -16.17
C THR A 181 5.83 -7.16 -16.01
N ALA A 182 6.95 -6.70 -16.58
CA ALA A 182 7.28 -5.28 -16.56
C ALA A 182 6.23 -4.43 -17.29
N GLU A 183 5.66 -4.91 -18.39
CA GLU A 183 4.61 -4.22 -19.12
C GLU A 183 3.31 -4.13 -18.32
N GLU A 184 2.84 -5.23 -17.75
CA GLU A 184 1.66 -5.24 -16.86
C GLU A 184 1.87 -4.35 -15.63
N THR A 185 3.07 -4.39 -15.03
CA THR A 185 3.43 -3.51 -13.90
C THR A 185 3.41 -2.05 -14.30
N LEU A 186 3.90 -1.70 -15.51
CA LEU A 186 3.84 -0.34 -16.02
C LEU A 186 2.39 0.17 -16.14
N HIS A 187 1.50 -0.68 -16.66
CA HIS A 187 0.07 -0.35 -16.75
C HIS A 187 -0.55 -0.20 -15.36
N ALA A 188 -0.26 -1.12 -14.44
CA ALA A 188 -0.73 -1.04 -13.05
C ALA A 188 -0.28 0.26 -12.36
N ILE A 189 0.99 0.68 -12.55
CA ILE A 189 1.50 1.97 -12.03
C ILE A 189 0.71 3.15 -12.64
N GLY A 190 0.43 3.12 -13.93
CA GLY A 190 -0.38 4.13 -14.60
C GLY A 190 -1.79 4.23 -14.03
N ILE A 191 -2.46 3.09 -13.84
CA ILE A 191 -3.79 3.01 -13.22
C ILE A 191 -3.75 3.54 -11.78
N ALA A 192 -2.75 3.13 -10.98
CA ALA A 192 -2.56 3.62 -9.61
C ALA A 192 -2.41 5.13 -9.55
N GLY A 193 -1.64 5.72 -10.47
CA GLY A 193 -1.45 7.16 -10.59
C GLY A 193 -2.75 7.93 -10.76
N THR A 194 -3.71 7.41 -11.52
CA THR A 194 -5.03 8.06 -11.70
C THR A 194 -5.89 8.03 -10.45
N GLN A 195 -5.59 7.18 -9.48
CA GLN A 195 -6.29 7.04 -8.21
C GLN A 195 -5.59 7.73 -7.05
N SER A 196 -4.46 8.37 -7.31
CA SER A 196 -3.67 9.13 -6.34
C SER A 196 -4.43 10.38 -5.90
N SER A 197 -4.94 10.42 -4.67
CA SER A 197 -5.76 11.53 -4.17
C SER A 197 -5.87 11.55 -2.65
N GLY A 198 -5.86 12.75 -2.07
CA GLY A 198 -6.09 12.97 -0.65
C GLY A 198 -5.58 14.32 -0.20
N LEU A 199 -6.41 15.06 0.53
CA LEU A 199 -6.11 16.43 0.97
C LEU A 199 -5.52 16.43 2.38
N MET A 200 -4.48 17.23 2.58
CA MET A 200 -3.86 17.45 3.88
C MET A 200 -4.82 18.14 4.87
N ALA A 201 -5.77 18.93 4.38
CA ALA A 201 -6.80 19.56 5.19
C ALA A 201 -7.59 18.57 6.08
N ALA A 202 -7.72 17.30 5.65
CA ALA A 202 -8.35 16.26 6.45
C ALA A 202 -7.65 16.00 7.80
N GLN A 203 -6.38 16.37 7.95
CA GLN A 203 -5.63 16.23 9.21
C GLN A 203 -6.19 17.10 10.34
N PHE A 204 -6.76 18.24 10.01
CA PHE A 204 -7.09 19.29 10.98
C PHE A 204 -8.49 19.18 11.59
N GLY A 205 -9.26 18.16 11.29
CA GLY A 205 -10.59 18.06 11.90
C GLY A 205 -11.46 16.92 11.36
N ALA A 206 -10.90 16.02 10.56
CA ALA A 206 -11.67 14.94 9.98
C ALA A 206 -11.08 13.55 10.28
N MET A 207 -11.94 12.61 10.67
CA MET A 207 -11.55 11.21 10.88
C MET A 207 -11.02 10.56 9.59
N VAL A 208 -11.45 11.06 8.43
CA VAL A 208 -11.10 10.51 7.10
C VAL A 208 -9.59 10.52 6.82
N LYS A 209 -8.81 11.38 7.48
CA LYS A 209 -7.34 11.34 7.36
C LYS A 209 -6.77 9.96 7.66
N ARG A 210 -7.37 9.25 8.61
CA ARG A 210 -6.95 7.90 9.01
C ARG A 210 -7.24 6.83 7.94
N MET A 211 -8.22 7.09 7.08
CA MET A 211 -8.56 6.22 5.96
C MET A 211 -7.60 6.37 4.75
N HIS A 212 -6.77 7.41 4.71
CA HIS A 212 -5.94 7.71 3.54
C HIS A 212 -4.96 6.59 3.20
N ALA A 213 -4.30 5.98 4.20
CA ALA A 213 -3.42 4.84 3.95
C ALA A 213 -4.21 3.62 3.43
N GLY A 214 -5.35 3.34 4.05
CA GLY A 214 -6.23 2.27 3.60
C GLY A 214 -6.73 2.50 2.17
N LYS A 215 -7.07 3.75 1.83
CA LYS A 215 -7.48 4.10 0.46
C LYS A 215 -6.35 3.87 -0.55
N SER A 216 -5.12 4.19 -0.21
CA SER A 216 -3.95 3.90 -1.04
C SER A 216 -3.72 2.39 -1.20
N ALA A 217 -3.86 1.63 -0.11
CA ALA A 217 -3.78 0.17 -0.13
C ALA A 217 -4.84 -0.44 -1.05
N HIS A 218 -6.10 0.00 -0.91
CA HIS A 218 -7.22 -0.39 -1.78
C HIS A 218 -6.95 -0.08 -3.26
N SER A 219 -6.56 1.16 -3.55
CA SER A 219 -6.39 1.63 -4.93
C SER A 219 -5.18 0.98 -5.60
N GLY A 220 -4.09 0.76 -4.87
CA GLY A 220 -2.91 0.06 -5.39
C GLY A 220 -3.18 -1.42 -5.66
N LEU A 221 -3.95 -2.09 -4.79
CA LEU A 221 -4.39 -3.47 -5.05
C LEU A 221 -5.29 -3.54 -6.28
N LEU A 222 -6.30 -2.66 -6.37
CA LEU A 222 -7.19 -2.61 -7.53
C LEU A 222 -6.44 -2.37 -8.84
N ALA A 223 -5.39 -1.54 -8.80
CA ALA A 223 -4.58 -1.24 -9.97
C ALA A 223 -3.71 -2.42 -10.42
N ALA A 224 -3.33 -3.32 -9.51
CA ALA A 224 -2.52 -4.50 -9.80
C ALA A 224 -3.34 -5.71 -10.27
N LEU A 225 -4.64 -5.76 -9.96
CA LEU A 225 -5.60 -6.78 -10.42
C LEU A 225 -6.09 -6.51 -11.85
#